data_a22c28d12da4c42b36920ae996b390a9
#
_entry.id   a22c28d12da4c42b36920ae996b390a9
#
_cell.length_a   1.000
_cell.length_b   1.000
_cell.length_c   1.000
_cell.angle_alpha   90.00
_cell.angle_beta   90.00
_cell.angle_gamma   90.00
#
_symmetry.space_group_name_H-M   'P 1'
#
loop_
_entity.id
_entity.type
_entity.pdbx_description
1 polymer ?
#
loop_
_entity_poly.entity_id
_entity_poly.type
_entity_poly.pdbx_seq_one_letter_code
_entity_poly.pdbx_strand_id
1 'polypeptide(L)'
;LFIAVTPDESRNMTACMLATNLGAKKTVARIDNYEYLLPKNKEFFQKLGVDSLIYPEMLAAKEIVSSMRMSWVRQWWEFCGGSLVLIGTKMREKAEILNIPLHQLGGPNIPYHVVAIKRGTETIIPRGDDVIKLHDIVYFTTTRKYIPYIRKIAGKEDYADVRNDNDLNRCNRLTELLDDKTMIINGDGRDMDLLIEEGLKNTEAFVALTGNSETNILACLAAKRMGVEKTVAEVENIDYIGMAESLDIGTVINKKMIAASHIYQMMLDADVSNVKCLTFANADVAEFTVPEGAKITKHLIKDLGLPKGTTIGGMIRNGEGILVTGDTQIRPGDHVVVFCLSMMIKKIEKFFN
;
A
#
# COMPACT_ATOMS: atom_id res chain seq x y z
N LEU A 1 -17.17 -8.10 16.78
CA LEU A 1 -17.10 -7.49 15.46
C LEU A 1 -17.95 -8.28 14.47
N PHE A 2 -18.84 -7.61 13.74
CA PHE A 2 -19.63 -8.18 12.65
C PHE A 2 -19.22 -7.48 11.33
N ILE A 3 -19.02 -8.25 10.26
CA ILE A 3 -18.50 -7.75 8.98
C ILE A 3 -19.43 -8.23 7.86
N ALA A 4 -20.02 -7.30 7.11
CA ALA A 4 -20.85 -7.54 5.95
C ALA A 4 -20.21 -6.98 4.68
N VAL A 5 -19.75 -7.86 3.78
CA VAL A 5 -18.97 -7.51 2.58
C VAL A 5 -19.49 -8.19 1.32
N THR A 6 -20.80 -8.43 1.25
CA THR A 6 -21.44 -8.92 0.02
C THR A 6 -21.42 -7.87 -1.08
N PRO A 7 -21.66 -8.23 -2.35
CA PRO A 7 -21.82 -7.25 -3.43
C PRO A 7 -22.98 -6.27 -3.25
N ASP A 8 -23.99 -6.61 -2.43
CA ASP A 8 -25.19 -5.81 -2.19
C ASP A 8 -25.03 -4.94 -0.95
N GLU A 9 -24.86 -3.63 -1.15
CA GLU A 9 -24.67 -2.68 -0.04
C GLU A 9 -25.87 -2.60 0.90
N SER A 10 -27.11 -2.70 0.36
CA SER A 10 -28.34 -2.64 1.16
C SER A 10 -28.43 -3.82 2.13
N ARG A 11 -28.04 -5.02 1.68
CA ARG A 11 -27.92 -6.21 2.53
C ARG A 11 -26.84 -6.03 3.59
N ASN A 12 -25.69 -5.48 3.21
CA ASN A 12 -24.60 -5.23 4.15
C ASN A 12 -25.01 -4.27 5.25
N MET A 13 -25.68 -3.18 4.90
CA MET A 13 -26.18 -2.18 5.84
C MET A 13 -27.22 -2.79 6.79
N THR A 14 -28.23 -3.46 6.22
CA THR A 14 -29.29 -4.12 7.00
C THR A 14 -28.74 -5.18 7.95
N ALA A 15 -27.79 -6.01 7.49
CA ALA A 15 -27.15 -7.03 8.30
C ALA A 15 -26.39 -6.42 9.49
N CYS A 16 -25.69 -5.31 9.29
CA CYS A 16 -24.99 -4.58 10.35
C CYS A 16 -25.97 -4.01 11.39
N MET A 17 -27.07 -3.39 10.95
CA MET A 17 -28.11 -2.87 11.85
C MET A 17 -28.71 -3.99 12.72
N LEU A 18 -29.02 -5.14 12.12
CA LEU A 18 -29.53 -6.31 12.83
C LEU A 18 -28.48 -6.87 13.81
N ALA A 19 -27.23 -6.98 13.39
CA ALA A 19 -26.15 -7.46 14.24
C ALA A 19 -25.93 -6.59 15.47
N THR A 20 -25.99 -5.26 15.33
CA THR A 20 -25.92 -4.31 16.45
C THR A 20 -27.06 -4.55 17.43
N ASN A 21 -28.30 -4.71 16.96
CA ASN A 21 -29.44 -5.02 17.80
C ASN A 21 -29.34 -6.39 18.51
N LEU A 22 -28.57 -7.32 17.94
CA LEU A 22 -28.26 -8.63 18.54
C LEU A 22 -27.03 -8.60 19.45
N GLY A 23 -26.43 -7.43 19.69
CA GLY A 23 -25.33 -7.24 20.65
C GLY A 23 -23.93 -7.22 20.02
N ALA A 24 -23.79 -7.07 18.72
CA ALA A 24 -22.48 -6.83 18.11
C ALA A 24 -21.91 -5.49 18.58
N LYS A 25 -20.67 -5.50 19.13
CA LYS A 25 -20.00 -4.29 19.66
C LYS A 25 -19.44 -3.37 18.57
N LYS A 26 -19.13 -3.90 17.41
CA LYS A 26 -18.65 -3.15 16.24
C LYS A 26 -19.19 -3.80 14.98
N THR A 27 -19.54 -3.00 13.99
CA THR A 27 -20.04 -3.43 12.70
C THR A 27 -19.29 -2.75 11.57
N VAL A 28 -19.11 -3.47 10.46
CA VAL A 28 -18.45 -3.00 9.26
C VAL A 28 -19.26 -3.38 8.04
N ALA A 29 -19.69 -2.42 7.23
CA ALA A 29 -20.41 -2.65 5.99
C ALA A 29 -19.60 -2.21 4.77
N ARG A 30 -19.50 -3.09 3.75
CA ARG A 30 -19.08 -2.70 2.41
C ARG A 30 -20.18 -1.92 1.72
N ILE A 31 -19.83 -0.81 1.07
CA ILE A 31 -20.72 0.03 0.29
C ILE A 31 -20.16 0.24 -1.11
N ASP A 32 -21.04 0.61 -2.04
CA ASP A 32 -20.71 0.97 -3.42
C ASP A 32 -21.13 2.42 -3.75
N ASN A 33 -21.80 3.12 -2.83
CA ASN A 33 -22.22 4.51 -3.00
C ASN A 33 -21.34 5.45 -2.17
N TYR A 34 -20.61 6.33 -2.86
CA TYR A 34 -19.76 7.35 -2.26
C TYR A 34 -20.52 8.31 -1.32
N GLU A 35 -21.78 8.62 -1.60
CA GLU A 35 -22.57 9.55 -0.80
C GLU A 35 -22.71 9.11 0.65
N TYR A 36 -22.64 7.80 0.93
CA TYR A 36 -22.71 7.27 2.29
C TYR A 36 -21.49 7.63 3.14
N LEU A 37 -20.37 7.99 2.51
CA LEU A 37 -19.17 8.47 3.20
C LEU A 37 -19.23 9.97 3.57
N LEU A 38 -20.19 10.73 3.03
CA LEU A 38 -20.35 12.14 3.40
C LEU A 38 -20.63 12.26 4.91
N PRO A 39 -20.08 13.28 5.60
CA PRO A 39 -20.13 13.34 7.07
C PRO A 39 -21.52 13.18 7.66
N LYS A 40 -22.52 13.86 7.07
CA LYS A 40 -23.94 13.79 7.50
C LYS A 40 -24.51 12.38 7.37
N ASN A 41 -24.26 11.70 6.25
CA ASN A 41 -24.79 10.36 6.01
C ASN A 41 -24.07 9.32 6.87
N LYS A 42 -22.75 9.46 7.00
CA LYS A 42 -21.95 8.58 7.87
C LYS A 42 -22.44 8.65 9.33
N GLU A 43 -22.69 9.83 9.86
CA GLU A 43 -23.25 10.02 11.21
C GLU A 43 -24.64 9.38 11.35
N PHE A 44 -25.48 9.51 10.33
CA PHE A 44 -26.80 8.86 10.30
C PHE A 44 -26.69 7.34 10.38
N PHE A 45 -25.83 6.70 9.58
CA PHE A 45 -25.63 5.26 9.60
C PHE A 45 -25.02 4.76 10.91
N GLN A 46 -24.11 5.54 11.51
CA GLN A 46 -23.57 5.21 12.83
C GLN A 46 -24.67 5.18 13.90
N LYS A 47 -25.62 6.12 13.88
CA LYS A 47 -26.78 6.11 14.79
C LYS A 47 -27.70 4.91 14.58
N LEU A 48 -27.71 4.33 13.36
CA LEU A 48 -28.47 3.12 13.05
C LEU A 48 -27.71 1.81 13.36
N GLY A 49 -26.49 1.91 13.92
CA GLY A 49 -25.70 0.74 14.30
C GLY A 49 -24.78 0.20 13.19
N VAL A 50 -24.41 1.04 12.23
CA VAL A 50 -23.35 0.74 11.27
C VAL A 50 -22.14 1.59 11.60
N ASP A 51 -21.18 1.02 12.36
CA ASP A 51 -20.07 1.78 12.92
C ASP A 51 -19.05 2.23 11.87
N SER A 52 -18.80 1.39 10.87
CA SER A 52 -17.80 1.66 9.84
C SER A 52 -18.28 1.27 8.45
N LEU A 53 -17.97 2.13 7.49
CA LEU A 53 -18.27 1.94 6.07
C LEU A 53 -16.96 1.75 5.30
N ILE A 54 -16.89 0.71 4.48
CA ILE A 54 -15.76 0.44 3.59
C ILE A 54 -16.21 0.57 2.14
N TYR A 55 -15.55 1.47 1.41
CA TYR A 55 -15.73 1.66 -0.02
C TYR A 55 -14.43 1.29 -0.73
N PRO A 56 -14.29 0.04 -1.25
CA PRO A 56 -13.04 -0.48 -1.81
C PRO A 56 -12.52 0.34 -2.98
N GLU A 57 -13.41 0.85 -3.83
CA GLU A 57 -13.08 1.67 -5.00
C GLU A 57 -12.38 2.97 -4.59
N MET A 58 -12.88 3.66 -3.56
CA MET A 58 -12.26 4.88 -3.03
C MET A 58 -10.88 4.58 -2.40
N LEU A 59 -10.76 3.46 -1.71
CA LEU A 59 -9.49 3.05 -1.11
C LEU A 59 -8.45 2.75 -2.21
N ALA A 60 -8.86 2.03 -3.26
CA ALA A 60 -8.02 1.75 -4.41
C ALA A 60 -7.62 3.04 -5.15
N ALA A 61 -8.56 3.96 -5.38
CA ALA A 61 -8.27 5.25 -6.00
C ALA A 61 -7.22 6.06 -5.22
N LYS A 62 -7.33 6.11 -3.88
CA LYS A 62 -6.32 6.76 -3.03
C LYS A 62 -4.94 6.09 -3.17
N GLU A 63 -4.89 4.78 -3.25
CA GLU A 63 -3.64 4.06 -3.42
C GLU A 63 -3.02 4.30 -4.80
N ILE A 64 -3.82 4.32 -5.87
CA ILE A 64 -3.39 4.68 -7.22
C ILE A 64 -2.78 6.09 -7.23
N VAL A 65 -3.51 7.09 -6.74
CA VAL A 65 -3.03 8.48 -6.66
C VAL A 65 -1.72 8.57 -5.86
N SER A 66 -1.63 7.84 -4.74
CA SER A 66 -0.39 7.80 -3.95
C SER A 66 0.76 7.17 -4.72
N SER A 67 0.50 6.10 -5.48
CA SER A 67 1.51 5.41 -6.28
C SER A 67 1.99 6.23 -7.47
N MET A 68 1.15 7.11 -8.03
CA MET A 68 1.48 7.96 -9.18
C MET A 68 2.40 9.13 -8.83
N ARG A 69 2.52 9.49 -7.56
CA ARG A 69 3.38 10.61 -7.14
C ARG A 69 4.87 10.38 -7.45
N MET A 70 5.28 9.12 -7.66
CA MET A 70 6.67 8.76 -7.99
C MET A 70 6.70 7.60 -8.97
N SER A 71 7.11 7.84 -10.21
CA SER A 71 7.15 6.86 -11.30
C SER A 71 7.97 5.60 -10.98
N TRP A 72 9.03 5.74 -10.20
CA TRP A 72 9.97 4.67 -9.83
C TRP A 72 9.53 3.80 -8.63
N VAL A 73 8.48 4.20 -7.90
CA VAL A 73 7.97 3.50 -6.71
C VAL A 73 6.84 2.55 -7.12
N ARG A 74 6.91 1.30 -6.67
CA ARG A 74 5.85 0.31 -6.83
C ARG A 74 4.82 0.37 -5.73
N GLN A 75 5.27 0.58 -4.48
CA GLN A 75 4.42 0.77 -3.32
C GLN A 75 4.90 1.96 -2.51
N TRP A 76 3.95 2.76 -2.06
CA TRP A 76 4.16 3.92 -1.23
C TRP A 76 3.19 3.89 -0.06
N TRP A 77 3.70 4.17 1.13
CA TRP A 77 2.87 4.31 2.32
C TRP A 77 3.44 5.37 3.25
N GLU A 78 2.56 6.18 3.84
CA GLU A 78 2.91 7.24 4.79
C GLU A 78 2.40 6.88 6.19
N PHE A 79 3.25 7.05 7.18
CA PHE A 79 2.89 6.89 8.58
C PHE A 79 2.90 8.26 9.26
N CYS A 80 1.97 8.49 10.22
CA CYS A 80 1.81 9.76 10.94
C CYS A 80 1.95 10.98 10.03
N GLY A 81 1.10 11.11 9.01
CA GLY A 81 1.10 12.27 8.10
C GLY A 81 2.37 12.43 7.26
N GLY A 82 3.19 11.36 7.13
CA GLY A 82 4.40 11.33 6.31
C GLY A 82 5.70 11.63 7.06
N SER A 83 5.68 11.60 8.38
CA SER A 83 6.91 11.69 9.19
C SER A 83 7.84 10.51 8.94
N LEU A 84 7.27 9.34 8.64
CA LEU A 84 7.98 8.17 8.15
C LEU A 84 7.27 7.66 6.89
N VAL A 85 8.01 7.15 5.90
CA VAL A 85 7.48 6.62 4.65
C VAL A 85 8.04 5.23 4.36
N LEU A 86 7.19 4.36 3.80
CA LEU A 86 7.57 3.08 3.23
C LEU A 86 7.61 3.20 1.70
N ILE A 87 8.71 2.75 1.11
CA ILE A 87 8.94 2.74 -0.33
C ILE A 87 9.27 1.33 -0.78
N GLY A 88 8.40 0.73 -1.60
CA GLY A 88 8.68 -0.53 -2.30
C GLY A 88 9.15 -0.25 -3.72
N THR A 89 10.36 -0.68 -4.08
CA THR A 89 10.92 -0.48 -5.43
C THR A 89 11.68 -1.70 -5.92
N LYS A 90 11.60 -1.98 -7.23
CA LYS A 90 12.34 -3.08 -7.85
C LYS A 90 13.76 -2.65 -8.19
N MET A 91 14.73 -3.46 -7.80
CA MET A 91 16.15 -3.21 -8.08
C MET A 91 16.46 -3.44 -9.55
N ARG A 92 17.20 -2.50 -10.15
CA ARG A 92 17.67 -2.52 -11.54
C ARG A 92 19.18 -2.63 -11.59
N GLU A 93 19.74 -2.90 -12.77
CA GLU A 93 21.20 -3.09 -12.98
C GLU A 93 22.07 -1.92 -12.47
N LYS A 94 21.54 -0.69 -12.57
CA LYS A 94 22.22 0.53 -12.10
C LYS A 94 22.10 0.79 -10.59
N ALA A 95 21.47 -0.09 -9.83
CA ALA A 95 21.31 0.11 -8.39
C ALA A 95 22.65 -0.09 -7.66
N GLU A 96 23.07 0.91 -6.88
CA GLU A 96 24.38 0.96 -6.22
C GLU A 96 24.52 -0.08 -5.08
N ILE A 97 23.42 -0.63 -4.58
CA ILE A 97 23.37 -1.49 -3.37
C ILE A 97 23.29 -2.99 -3.67
N LEU A 98 23.45 -3.40 -4.93
CA LEU A 98 23.37 -4.80 -5.32
C LEU A 98 24.54 -5.63 -4.81
N ASN A 99 24.24 -6.84 -4.34
CA ASN A 99 25.22 -7.85 -3.91
C ASN A 99 26.15 -7.42 -2.76
N ILE A 100 25.78 -6.39 -2.02
CA ILE A 100 26.51 -5.92 -0.84
C ILE A 100 25.73 -6.37 0.41
N PRO A 101 26.35 -7.03 1.40
CA PRO A 101 25.71 -7.36 2.67
C PRO A 101 25.15 -6.12 3.35
N LEU A 102 23.93 -6.20 3.89
CA LEU A 102 23.25 -5.05 4.46
C LEU A 102 24.03 -4.37 5.59
N HIS A 103 24.77 -5.14 6.40
CA HIS A 103 25.63 -4.58 7.44
C HIS A 103 26.78 -3.71 6.90
N GLN A 104 27.18 -3.88 5.63
CA GLN A 104 28.21 -3.06 4.96
C GLN A 104 27.59 -1.84 4.26
N LEU A 105 26.30 -1.88 3.92
CA LEU A 105 25.58 -0.72 3.41
C LEU A 105 25.37 0.32 4.51
N GLY A 106 25.58 -0.09 5.74
CA GLY A 106 25.20 0.57 6.96
C GLY A 106 26.33 1.28 7.70
N GLY A 107 25.97 2.40 8.30
CA GLY A 107 26.73 3.13 9.32
C GLY A 107 25.74 3.76 10.29
N PRO A 108 26.18 4.38 11.37
CA PRO A 108 25.31 4.96 12.40
C PRO A 108 24.34 6.03 11.87
N ASN A 109 24.49 6.48 10.63
CA ASN A 109 23.70 7.55 10.02
C ASN A 109 23.08 7.17 8.69
N ILE A 110 22.72 5.89 8.46
CA ILE A 110 22.03 5.52 7.22
C ILE A 110 20.64 6.17 7.20
N PRO A 111 20.27 6.83 6.09
CA PRO A 111 18.98 7.51 5.99
C PRO A 111 17.81 6.59 5.64
N TYR A 112 17.95 5.29 5.78
CA TYR A 112 16.90 4.32 5.49
C TYR A 112 17.09 3.02 6.29
N HIS A 113 16.02 2.22 6.40
CA HIS A 113 16.06 0.84 6.88
C HIS A 113 15.42 -0.09 5.84
N VAL A 114 16.11 -1.19 5.48
CA VAL A 114 15.55 -2.23 4.63
C VAL A 114 14.71 -3.17 5.50
N VAL A 115 13.39 -3.16 5.30
CA VAL A 115 12.43 -3.87 6.17
C VAL A 115 11.92 -5.17 5.59
N ALA A 116 11.91 -5.30 4.27
CA ALA A 116 11.58 -6.54 3.58
C ALA A 116 12.25 -6.59 2.20
N ILE A 117 12.54 -7.80 1.74
CA ILE A 117 13.03 -8.10 0.39
C ILE A 117 12.12 -9.18 -0.18
N LYS A 118 11.49 -8.92 -1.32
CA LYS A 118 10.75 -9.90 -2.10
C LYS A 118 11.62 -10.38 -3.25
N ARG A 119 11.96 -11.66 -3.22
CA ARG A 119 12.78 -12.36 -4.23
C ARG A 119 11.98 -13.49 -4.85
N GLY A 120 11.55 -13.35 -6.09
CA GLY A 120 10.64 -14.30 -6.73
C GLY A 120 9.37 -14.49 -5.88
N THR A 121 9.10 -15.69 -5.40
CA THR A 121 7.95 -16.00 -4.53
C THR A 121 8.24 -15.83 -3.04
N GLU A 122 9.50 -15.71 -2.64
CA GLU A 122 9.92 -15.63 -1.25
C GLU A 122 9.91 -14.20 -0.71
N THR A 123 9.48 -14.02 0.53
CA THR A 123 9.60 -12.78 1.29
C THR A 123 10.59 -12.97 2.43
N ILE A 124 11.62 -12.13 2.44
CA ILE A 124 12.70 -12.15 3.42
C ILE A 124 12.54 -10.91 4.31
N ILE A 125 12.49 -11.10 5.63
CA ILE A 125 12.73 -10.03 6.59
C ILE A 125 14.24 -10.03 6.85
N PRO A 126 14.97 -9.04 6.27
CA PRO A 126 16.40 -9.15 6.12
C PRO A 126 17.17 -8.95 7.42
N ARG A 127 18.37 -9.52 7.46
CA ARG A 127 19.36 -9.34 8.51
C ARG A 127 20.66 -8.78 7.91
N GLY A 128 21.64 -8.47 8.77
CA GLY A 128 22.88 -7.84 8.35
C GLY A 128 23.66 -8.56 7.24
N ASP A 129 23.61 -9.90 7.22
CA ASP A 129 24.34 -10.73 6.24
C ASP A 129 23.56 -10.93 4.92
N ASP A 130 22.28 -10.56 4.88
CA ASP A 130 21.49 -10.67 3.66
C ASP A 130 21.95 -9.65 2.62
N VAL A 131 21.81 -10.03 1.35
CA VAL A 131 22.20 -9.20 0.19
C VAL A 131 20.98 -8.93 -0.69
N ILE A 132 20.93 -7.72 -1.24
CA ILE A 132 19.94 -7.33 -2.26
C ILE A 132 20.45 -7.81 -3.62
N LYS A 133 19.60 -8.47 -4.40
CA LYS A 133 19.90 -8.98 -5.74
C LYS A 133 19.15 -8.20 -6.81
N LEU A 134 19.67 -8.31 -8.03
CA LEU A 134 18.97 -7.79 -9.21
C LEU A 134 17.54 -8.37 -9.29
N HIS A 135 16.58 -7.52 -9.62
CA HIS A 135 15.14 -7.78 -9.69
C HIS A 135 14.42 -7.99 -8.35
N ASP A 136 15.09 -7.98 -7.21
CA ASP A 136 14.39 -7.95 -5.93
C ASP A 136 13.48 -6.73 -5.83
N ILE A 137 12.32 -6.88 -5.19
CA ILE A 137 11.53 -5.73 -4.72
C ILE A 137 11.95 -5.48 -3.29
N VAL A 138 12.55 -4.32 -3.06
CA VAL A 138 13.07 -3.93 -1.74
C VAL A 138 12.17 -2.88 -1.11
N TYR A 139 11.82 -3.10 0.15
CA TYR A 139 11.01 -2.21 0.95
C TYR A 139 11.90 -1.44 1.91
N PHE A 140 11.92 -0.12 1.73
CA PHE A 140 12.68 0.82 2.56
C PHE A 140 11.74 1.61 3.45
N THR A 141 12.05 1.75 4.73
CA THR A 141 11.53 2.85 5.54
C THR A 141 12.54 3.99 5.57
N THR A 142 12.04 5.21 5.45
CA THR A 142 12.85 6.44 5.46
C THR A 142 11.98 7.64 5.83
N THR A 143 12.58 8.82 5.99
CA THR A 143 11.85 10.08 6.11
C THR A 143 11.76 10.79 4.75
N ARG A 144 10.81 11.70 4.57
CA ARG A 144 10.61 12.42 3.29
C ARG A 144 11.89 13.09 2.76
N LYS A 145 12.72 13.58 3.67
CA LYS A 145 13.99 14.25 3.34
C LYS A 145 14.93 13.37 2.51
N TYR A 146 14.90 12.05 2.74
CA TYR A 146 15.84 11.12 2.13
C TYR A 146 15.29 10.31 0.96
N ILE A 147 14.08 10.62 0.49
CA ILE A 147 13.49 9.99 -0.71
C ILE A 147 14.40 10.12 -1.95
N PRO A 148 15.00 11.29 -2.24
CA PRO A 148 15.94 11.42 -3.36
C PRO A 148 17.18 10.51 -3.24
N TYR A 149 17.61 10.24 -2.01
CA TYR A 149 18.69 9.30 -1.76
C TYR A 149 18.31 7.86 -2.11
N ILE A 150 17.10 7.40 -1.66
CA ILE A 150 16.58 6.07 -2.02
C ILE A 150 16.46 5.93 -3.54
N ARG A 151 15.96 6.96 -4.22
CA ARG A 151 15.85 6.99 -5.67
C ARG A 151 17.23 6.79 -6.35
N LYS A 152 18.23 7.50 -5.90
CA LYS A 152 19.59 7.39 -6.41
C LYS A 152 20.14 5.97 -6.26
N ILE A 153 20.09 5.39 -5.05
CA ILE A 153 20.62 4.04 -4.81
C ILE A 153 19.81 2.93 -5.50
N ALA A 154 18.54 3.19 -5.85
CA ALA A 154 17.69 2.29 -6.62
C ALA A 154 17.83 2.46 -8.16
N GLY A 155 18.51 3.50 -8.63
CA GLY A 155 18.92 3.71 -10.03
C GLY A 155 17.86 4.25 -11.00
N LYS A 156 17.10 5.35 -10.72
CA LYS A 156 15.91 5.80 -11.51
C LYS A 156 15.67 7.33 -11.76
N GLU A 157 14.89 7.67 -12.82
CA GLU A 157 14.65 9.05 -13.39
C GLU A 157 13.11 9.42 -13.57
N ASP A 158 12.58 10.67 -13.82
CA ASP A 158 11.14 11.18 -13.70
C ASP A 158 10.41 11.78 -14.93
N TYR A 159 9.00 11.84 -14.97
CA TYR A 159 8.12 12.38 -16.06
C TYR A 159 6.59 12.65 -15.77
N ALA A 160 5.69 13.25 -16.68
CA ALA A 160 4.26 13.77 -16.62
C ALA A 160 3.03 12.96 -17.24
N ASP A 161 1.75 13.32 -17.25
CA ASP A 161 0.49 12.46 -17.24
C ASP A 161 -0.63 12.62 -18.35
N VAL A 162 -1.45 11.53 -18.81
CA VAL A 162 -2.65 11.47 -19.73
C VAL A 162 -3.65 10.29 -19.47
N ARG A 163 -4.98 10.30 -19.94
CA ARG A 163 -6.07 9.30 -19.61
C ARG A 163 -7.04 8.88 -20.73
N ASN A 164 -7.67 7.62 -20.72
CA ASN A 164 -8.58 7.03 -21.72
C ASN A 164 -9.68 6.07 -21.18
N ASP A 165 -10.91 5.95 -21.82
CA ASP A 165 -12.02 5.03 -21.48
C ASP A 165 -12.89 4.67 -22.73
N ASN A 166 -13.51 3.45 -22.81
CA ASN A 166 -14.27 2.95 -23.94
C ASN A 166 -15.80 3.15 -23.89
N ASP A 167 -16.34 3.60 -22.76
CA ASP A 167 -17.77 3.88 -22.58
C ASP A 167 -18.08 5.36 -22.83
N LEU A 168 -18.80 5.66 -23.93
CA LEU A 168 -19.15 7.02 -24.31
C LEU A 168 -19.97 7.77 -23.23
N ASN A 169 -20.88 7.11 -22.53
CA ASN A 169 -21.65 7.73 -21.47
C ASN A 169 -20.76 8.07 -20.27
N ARG A 170 -19.80 7.19 -19.96
CA ARG A 170 -18.81 7.44 -18.93
C ARG A 170 -17.85 8.57 -19.35
N CYS A 171 -17.40 8.58 -20.60
CA CYS A 171 -16.60 9.69 -21.13
C CYS A 171 -17.33 11.04 -21.00
N ASN A 172 -18.60 11.12 -21.39
CA ASN A 172 -19.40 12.33 -21.25
C ASN A 172 -19.54 12.78 -19.79
N ARG A 173 -19.78 11.85 -18.86
CA ARG A 173 -19.81 12.16 -17.42
C ARG A 173 -18.45 12.63 -16.88
N LEU A 174 -17.36 12.04 -17.35
CA LEU A 174 -16.00 12.47 -16.97
C LEU A 174 -15.70 13.88 -17.47
N THR A 175 -16.19 14.27 -18.66
CA THR A 175 -16.04 15.63 -19.20
C THR A 175 -16.72 16.68 -18.31
N GLU A 176 -17.82 16.32 -17.63
CA GLU A 176 -18.50 17.21 -16.69
C GLU A 176 -17.78 17.31 -15.32
N LEU A 177 -17.00 16.30 -14.95
CA LEU A 177 -16.39 16.16 -13.64
C LEU A 177 -14.91 16.59 -13.59
N LEU A 178 -14.22 16.57 -14.73
CA LEU A 178 -12.78 16.83 -14.84
C LEU A 178 -12.52 18.23 -15.42
N ASP A 179 -11.32 18.74 -15.17
CA ASP A 179 -10.90 20.04 -15.66
C ASP A 179 -10.53 20.02 -17.16
N ASP A 180 -10.46 21.20 -17.79
CA ASP A 180 -10.15 21.38 -19.21
C ASP A 180 -8.74 20.89 -19.63
N LYS A 181 -7.91 20.50 -18.67
CA LYS A 181 -6.56 19.94 -18.90
C LYS A 181 -6.57 18.44 -19.11
N THR A 182 -7.70 17.79 -18.84
CA THR A 182 -7.85 16.34 -19.00
C THR A 182 -8.45 16.03 -20.36
N MET A 183 -7.67 15.40 -21.22
CA MET A 183 -8.16 14.84 -22.49
C MET A 183 -8.89 13.52 -22.23
N ILE A 184 -10.12 13.41 -22.73
CA ILE A 184 -10.94 12.20 -22.63
C ILE A 184 -11.12 11.61 -24.01
N ILE A 185 -10.74 10.34 -24.17
CA ILE A 185 -10.79 9.61 -25.43
C ILE A 185 -11.80 8.48 -25.31
N ASN A 186 -12.77 8.43 -26.21
CA ASN A 186 -13.66 7.28 -26.32
C ASN A 186 -13.05 6.24 -27.25
N GLY A 187 -12.54 5.14 -26.70
CA GLY A 187 -11.91 4.06 -27.46
C GLY A 187 -11.57 2.84 -26.62
N ASP A 188 -11.19 1.75 -27.27
CA ASP A 188 -10.73 0.55 -26.59
C ASP A 188 -9.28 0.73 -26.11
N GLY A 189 -9.05 0.73 -24.81
CA GLY A 189 -7.72 0.83 -24.21
C GLY A 189 -6.76 -0.36 -24.51
N ARG A 190 -7.21 -1.34 -25.29
CA ARG A 190 -6.39 -2.43 -25.85
C ARG A 190 -5.94 -2.16 -27.27
N ASP A 191 -6.56 -1.18 -27.93
CA ASP A 191 -6.17 -0.78 -29.28
C ASP A 191 -4.87 0.04 -29.22
N MET A 192 -3.79 -0.63 -29.59
CA MET A 192 -2.46 -0.04 -29.53
C MET A 192 -2.25 1.06 -30.54
N ASP A 193 -2.91 0.99 -31.71
CA ASP A 193 -2.80 2.01 -32.74
C ASP A 193 -3.48 3.29 -32.25
N LEU A 194 -4.69 3.19 -31.69
CA LEU A 194 -5.37 4.31 -31.04
C LEU A 194 -4.50 4.92 -29.93
N LEU A 195 -3.97 4.11 -29.02
CA LEU A 195 -3.16 4.61 -27.91
C LEU A 195 -1.86 5.29 -28.40
N ILE A 196 -1.26 4.81 -29.48
CA ILE A 196 -0.06 5.41 -30.07
C ILE A 196 -0.40 6.75 -30.76
N GLU A 197 -1.53 6.82 -31.49
CA GLU A 197 -2.02 8.06 -32.11
C GLU A 197 -2.29 9.14 -31.06
N GLU A 198 -2.85 8.75 -29.92
CA GLU A 198 -3.15 9.63 -28.79
C GLU A 198 -1.95 9.90 -27.87
N GLY A 199 -0.76 9.49 -28.28
CA GLY A 199 0.49 9.90 -27.64
C GLY A 199 1.02 8.98 -26.55
N LEU A 200 0.61 7.70 -26.49
CA LEU A 200 1.07 6.73 -25.49
C LEU A 200 2.60 6.72 -25.32
N LYS A 201 3.37 6.87 -26.40
CA LYS A 201 4.84 6.87 -26.36
C LYS A 201 5.45 8.04 -25.58
N ASN A 202 4.68 9.11 -25.43
CA ASN A 202 5.08 10.31 -24.70
C ASN A 202 4.42 10.38 -23.31
N THR A 203 3.72 9.32 -22.92
CA THR A 203 3.00 9.24 -21.66
C THR A 203 3.91 8.71 -20.57
N GLU A 204 3.88 9.33 -19.41
CA GLU A 204 4.71 8.98 -18.24
C GLU A 204 4.13 7.86 -17.41
N ALA A 205 2.81 7.83 -17.28
CA ALA A 205 2.11 6.82 -16.53
C ALA A 205 0.91 6.27 -17.32
N PHE A 206 0.72 4.97 -17.27
CA PHE A 206 -0.45 4.28 -17.83
C PHE A 206 -1.18 3.52 -16.73
N VAL A 207 -2.48 3.77 -16.58
CA VAL A 207 -3.31 3.17 -15.53
C VAL A 207 -4.45 2.40 -16.17
N ALA A 208 -4.49 1.09 -15.99
CA ALA A 208 -5.52 0.20 -16.52
C ALA A 208 -6.49 -0.22 -15.39
N LEU A 209 -7.75 0.24 -15.49
CA LEU A 209 -8.80 0.08 -14.48
C LEU A 209 -10.09 -0.51 -15.07
N THR A 210 -10.00 -1.35 -16.09
CA THR A 210 -11.18 -2.04 -16.62
C THR A 210 -11.65 -3.11 -15.63
N GLY A 211 -12.89 -3.59 -15.77
CA GLY A 211 -13.42 -4.69 -14.96
C GLY A 211 -12.78 -6.07 -15.21
N ASN A 212 -11.72 -6.15 -16.05
CA ASN A 212 -11.09 -7.41 -16.44
C ASN A 212 -9.58 -7.36 -16.13
N SER A 213 -9.13 -8.23 -15.23
CA SER A 213 -7.75 -8.29 -14.76
C SER A 213 -6.75 -8.60 -15.88
N GLU A 214 -7.09 -9.53 -16.78
CA GLU A 214 -6.25 -9.95 -17.91
C GLU A 214 -6.04 -8.79 -18.88
N THR A 215 -7.12 -8.08 -19.20
CA THR A 215 -7.07 -6.86 -20.03
C THR A 215 -6.15 -5.82 -19.42
N ASN A 216 -6.27 -5.56 -18.12
CA ASN A 216 -5.45 -4.58 -17.42
C ASN A 216 -3.97 -4.97 -17.42
N ILE A 217 -3.66 -6.25 -17.20
CA ILE A 217 -2.29 -6.79 -17.25
C ILE A 217 -1.69 -6.62 -18.65
N LEU A 218 -2.42 -7.04 -19.69
CA LEU A 218 -1.94 -6.99 -21.07
C LEU A 218 -1.77 -5.55 -21.57
N ALA A 219 -2.70 -4.65 -21.24
CA ALA A 219 -2.60 -3.23 -21.59
C ALA A 219 -1.38 -2.57 -20.93
N CYS A 220 -1.15 -2.84 -19.64
CA CYS A 220 0.03 -2.35 -18.94
C CYS A 220 1.34 -2.91 -19.51
N LEU A 221 1.36 -4.21 -19.89
CA LEU A 221 2.51 -4.82 -20.51
C LEU A 221 2.82 -4.19 -21.88
N ALA A 222 1.80 -3.94 -22.67
CA ALA A 222 1.92 -3.27 -23.98
C ALA A 222 2.41 -1.83 -23.82
N ALA A 223 1.80 -1.04 -22.94
CA ALA A 223 2.24 0.32 -22.64
C ALA A 223 3.71 0.36 -22.20
N LYS A 224 4.12 -0.59 -21.38
CA LYS A 224 5.51 -0.67 -20.91
C LYS A 224 6.50 -1.00 -22.04
N ARG A 225 6.12 -1.88 -22.97
CA ARG A 225 6.91 -2.17 -24.18
C ARG A 225 7.03 -0.97 -25.11
N MET A 226 6.08 -0.04 -25.07
CA MET A 226 6.12 1.23 -25.81
C MET A 226 6.94 2.32 -25.10
N GLY A 227 7.53 2.02 -23.94
CA GLY A 227 8.42 2.92 -23.22
C GLY A 227 7.77 3.66 -22.05
N VAL A 228 6.49 3.41 -21.73
CA VAL A 228 5.85 4.00 -20.56
C VAL A 228 6.53 3.47 -19.29
N GLU A 229 7.11 4.36 -18.51
CA GLU A 229 7.88 3.97 -17.32
C GLU A 229 7.00 3.49 -16.16
N LYS A 230 5.92 4.20 -15.88
CA LYS A 230 4.99 3.88 -14.81
C LYS A 230 3.73 3.26 -15.35
N THR A 231 3.47 2.03 -14.92
CA THR A 231 2.19 1.35 -15.23
C THR A 231 1.52 0.90 -13.94
N VAL A 232 0.20 1.02 -13.88
CA VAL A 232 -0.65 0.62 -12.75
C VAL A 232 -1.81 -0.21 -13.29
N ALA A 233 -1.94 -1.45 -12.84
CA ALA A 233 -3.02 -2.35 -13.22
C ALA A 233 -3.92 -2.68 -12.02
N GLU A 234 -5.23 -2.55 -12.18
CA GLU A 234 -6.18 -3.15 -11.26
C GLU A 234 -6.30 -4.65 -11.57
N VAL A 235 -6.00 -5.51 -10.58
CA VAL A 235 -6.04 -6.97 -10.70
C VAL A 235 -6.87 -7.54 -9.56
N GLU A 236 -8.14 -7.87 -9.83
CA GLU A 236 -9.05 -8.41 -8.81
C GLU A 236 -8.80 -9.88 -8.50
N ASN A 237 -8.32 -10.66 -9.49
CA ASN A 237 -7.98 -12.05 -9.28
C ASN A 237 -6.63 -12.17 -8.57
N ILE A 238 -6.65 -12.67 -7.34
CA ILE A 238 -5.46 -12.81 -6.49
C ILE A 238 -4.42 -13.75 -7.13
N ASP A 239 -4.86 -14.78 -7.84
CA ASP A 239 -3.97 -15.75 -8.50
C ASP A 239 -3.12 -15.11 -9.61
N TYR A 240 -3.60 -14.00 -10.18
CA TYR A 240 -2.90 -13.28 -11.25
C TYR A 240 -1.86 -12.28 -10.73
N ILE A 241 -1.85 -11.96 -9.44
CA ILE A 241 -0.88 -11.01 -8.87
C ILE A 241 0.56 -11.49 -9.09
N GLY A 242 0.83 -12.76 -8.80
CA GLY A 242 2.17 -13.33 -9.01
C GLY A 242 2.60 -13.36 -10.48
N MET A 243 1.66 -13.62 -11.40
CA MET A 243 1.92 -13.55 -12.84
C MET A 243 2.20 -12.10 -13.29
N ALA A 244 1.38 -11.16 -12.86
CA ALA A 244 1.55 -9.74 -13.15
C ALA A 244 2.90 -9.21 -12.66
N GLU A 245 3.36 -9.69 -11.49
CA GLU A 245 4.68 -9.39 -10.95
C GLU A 245 5.79 -9.95 -11.83
N SER A 246 5.69 -11.23 -12.26
CA SER A 246 6.70 -11.87 -13.11
C SER A 246 6.85 -11.20 -14.47
N LEU A 247 5.76 -10.66 -15.01
CA LEU A 247 5.74 -9.88 -16.24
C LEU A 247 6.25 -8.45 -16.07
N ASP A 248 6.55 -8.05 -14.84
CA ASP A 248 7.05 -6.71 -14.51
C ASP A 248 6.15 -5.57 -14.99
N ILE A 249 4.82 -5.76 -14.91
CA ILE A 249 3.84 -4.78 -15.41
C ILE A 249 3.73 -3.49 -14.59
N GLY A 250 4.53 -3.31 -13.57
CA GLY A 250 4.48 -2.11 -12.72
C GLY A 250 3.76 -2.33 -11.39
N THR A 251 2.93 -1.38 -10.97
CA THR A 251 2.14 -1.46 -9.73
C THR A 251 0.87 -2.27 -9.96
N VAL A 252 0.56 -3.17 -9.05
CA VAL A 252 -0.70 -3.91 -9.04
C VAL A 252 -1.58 -3.40 -7.89
N ILE A 253 -2.82 -3.08 -8.19
CA ILE A 253 -3.85 -2.66 -7.23
C ILE A 253 -4.88 -3.76 -7.12
N ASN A 254 -5.12 -4.25 -5.89
CA ASN A 254 -6.16 -5.23 -5.62
C ASN A 254 -7.11 -4.69 -4.55
N LYS A 255 -8.35 -4.37 -4.94
CA LYS A 255 -9.37 -3.78 -4.05
C LYS A 255 -9.70 -4.68 -2.85
N LYS A 256 -9.71 -6.00 -3.06
CA LYS A 256 -10.03 -6.98 -1.99
C LYS A 256 -8.96 -6.98 -0.90
N MET A 257 -7.67 -6.96 -1.28
CA MET A 257 -6.57 -6.90 -0.31
C MET A 257 -6.55 -5.58 0.45
N ILE A 258 -6.83 -4.47 -0.22
CA ILE A 258 -6.90 -3.15 0.41
C ILE A 258 -8.04 -3.13 1.44
N ALA A 259 -9.24 -3.58 1.06
CA ALA A 259 -10.38 -3.67 1.97
C ALA A 259 -10.10 -4.62 3.15
N ALA A 260 -9.49 -5.78 2.89
CA ALA A 260 -9.11 -6.74 3.92
C ALA A 260 -8.13 -6.14 4.93
N SER A 261 -7.15 -5.33 4.48
CA SER A 261 -6.22 -4.63 5.38
C SER A 261 -6.95 -3.69 6.35
N HIS A 262 -7.94 -2.92 5.85
CA HIS A 262 -8.76 -2.05 6.70
C HIS A 262 -9.60 -2.83 7.72
N ILE A 263 -10.20 -3.96 7.28
CA ILE A 263 -10.97 -4.83 8.18
C ILE A 263 -10.06 -5.44 9.24
N TYR A 264 -8.87 -5.90 8.83
CA TYR A 264 -7.90 -6.49 9.75
C TYR A 264 -7.45 -5.52 10.83
N GLN A 265 -7.20 -4.26 10.49
CA GLN A 265 -6.93 -3.20 11.46
C GLN A 265 -8.02 -3.10 12.53
N MET A 266 -9.30 -3.18 12.14
CA MET A 266 -10.43 -3.10 13.09
C MET A 266 -10.55 -4.32 14.00
N MET A 267 -9.90 -5.44 13.66
CA MET A 267 -9.89 -6.68 14.45
C MET A 267 -8.79 -6.69 15.53
N LEU A 268 -7.85 -5.79 15.49
CA LEU A 268 -6.79 -5.69 16.48
C LEU A 268 -7.29 -4.98 17.73
N ASP A 269 -6.88 -5.48 18.89
CA ASP A 269 -7.31 -4.94 20.22
C ASP A 269 -6.39 -3.80 20.68
N ALA A 270 -5.14 -3.78 20.23
CA ALA A 270 -4.20 -2.69 20.51
C ALA A 270 -4.57 -1.42 19.73
N ASP A 271 -4.06 -0.28 20.16
CA ASP A 271 -4.20 1.00 19.44
C ASP A 271 -3.31 0.98 18.18
N VAL A 272 -3.87 0.45 17.11
CA VAL A 272 -3.23 0.30 15.81
C VAL A 272 -3.76 1.38 14.87
N SER A 273 -2.91 2.34 14.54
CA SER A 273 -3.29 3.48 13.69
C SER A 273 -3.47 3.07 12.23
N ASN A 274 -2.65 2.14 11.74
CA ASN A 274 -2.66 1.67 10.36
C ASN A 274 -2.22 0.20 10.24
N VAL A 275 -2.84 -0.54 9.32
CA VAL A 275 -2.39 -1.87 8.86
C VAL A 275 -2.37 -1.91 7.34
N LYS A 276 -1.33 -2.46 6.76
CA LYS A 276 -1.25 -2.73 5.32
C LYS A 276 -0.66 -4.11 5.05
N CYS A 277 -1.39 -4.91 4.27
CA CYS A 277 -0.85 -6.10 3.65
C CYS A 277 -0.06 -5.69 2.39
N LEU A 278 1.21 -6.06 2.32
CA LEU A 278 2.04 -5.73 1.16
C LEU A 278 1.64 -6.58 -0.04
N THR A 279 1.18 -5.95 -1.12
CA THR A 279 0.60 -6.63 -2.29
C THR A 279 1.52 -7.68 -2.91
N PHE A 280 2.83 -7.40 -2.95
CA PHE A 280 3.82 -8.27 -3.58
C PHE A 280 4.63 -9.11 -2.59
N ALA A 281 4.45 -8.93 -1.29
CA ALA A 281 5.18 -9.64 -0.27
C ALA A 281 4.21 -10.33 0.69
N ASN A 282 4.50 -11.56 1.09
CA ASN A 282 3.78 -12.22 2.17
C ASN A 282 4.19 -11.60 3.52
N ALA A 283 3.99 -10.30 3.65
CA ALA A 283 4.35 -9.51 4.81
C ALA A 283 3.29 -8.44 5.07
N ASP A 284 3.14 -8.14 6.34
CA ASP A 284 2.22 -7.11 6.83
C ASP A 284 3.02 -6.00 7.50
N VAL A 285 2.52 -4.79 7.42
CA VAL A 285 3.04 -3.65 8.18
C VAL A 285 1.94 -3.08 9.06
N ALA A 286 2.27 -2.78 10.31
CA ALA A 286 1.35 -2.16 11.25
C ALA A 286 2.03 -1.03 12.02
N GLU A 287 1.29 0.05 12.23
CA GLU A 287 1.66 1.17 13.07
C GLU A 287 0.92 1.06 14.41
N PHE A 288 1.69 0.88 15.49
CA PHE A 288 1.18 0.75 16.85
C PHE A 288 1.49 2.01 17.66
N THR A 289 0.50 2.53 18.38
CA THR A 289 0.71 3.50 19.45
C THR A 289 1.14 2.75 20.71
N VAL A 290 2.17 3.21 21.37
CA VAL A 290 2.75 2.56 22.56
C VAL A 290 2.07 3.09 23.84
N PRO A 291 1.24 2.29 24.53
CA PRO A 291 0.63 2.69 25.79
C PRO A 291 1.64 2.63 26.96
N GLU A 292 1.27 3.25 28.09
CA GLU A 292 2.04 3.11 29.32
C GLU A 292 2.07 1.65 29.82
N GLY A 293 3.24 1.21 30.26
CA GLY A 293 3.44 -0.15 30.78
C GLY A 293 3.59 -1.24 29.73
N ALA A 294 3.50 -0.91 28.43
CA ALA A 294 3.66 -1.86 27.34
C ALA A 294 4.99 -2.63 27.42
N LYS A 295 4.95 -3.92 27.09
CA LYS A 295 6.14 -4.80 27.18
C LYS A 295 7.29 -4.33 26.29
N ILE A 296 6.97 -3.70 25.15
CA ILE A 296 7.95 -3.19 24.19
C ILE A 296 8.83 -2.06 24.79
N THR A 297 8.39 -1.42 25.89
CA THR A 297 9.14 -0.35 26.56
C THR A 297 10.15 -0.86 27.57
N LYS A 298 10.17 -2.17 27.91
CA LYS A 298 10.95 -2.71 29.01
C LYS A 298 12.42 -2.93 28.70
N HIS A 299 12.75 -3.13 27.43
CA HIS A 299 14.09 -3.47 26.95
C HIS A 299 14.45 -2.71 25.69
N LEU A 300 15.74 -2.66 25.34
CA LEU A 300 16.20 -2.20 24.04
C LEU A 300 15.65 -3.13 22.93
N ILE A 301 15.50 -2.62 21.72
CA ILE A 301 14.93 -3.41 20.60
C ILE A 301 15.65 -4.75 20.40
N LYS A 302 16.97 -4.79 20.51
CA LYS A 302 17.77 -6.03 20.36
C LYS A 302 17.45 -7.09 21.42
N ASP A 303 16.97 -6.68 22.60
CA ASP A 303 16.75 -7.54 23.77
C ASP A 303 15.26 -7.88 23.97
N LEU A 304 14.37 -7.39 23.10
CA LEU A 304 12.91 -7.57 23.21
C LEU A 304 12.45 -9.03 22.94
N GLY A 305 13.29 -9.85 22.29
CA GLY A 305 12.90 -11.21 21.91
C GLY A 305 11.75 -11.25 20.90
N LEU A 306 11.72 -10.31 19.95
CA LEU A 306 10.69 -10.27 18.91
C LEU A 306 10.67 -11.60 18.12
N PRO A 307 9.48 -12.06 17.68
CA PRO A 307 9.35 -13.29 16.88
C PRO A 307 10.22 -13.25 15.63
N LYS A 308 10.77 -14.42 15.22
CA LYS A 308 11.46 -14.52 13.93
C LYS A 308 10.54 -14.08 12.79
N GLY A 309 11.09 -13.40 11.80
CA GLY A 309 10.30 -12.83 10.69
C GLY A 309 9.59 -11.53 11.06
N THR A 310 10.07 -10.83 12.07
CA THR A 310 9.60 -9.50 12.47
C THR A 310 10.76 -8.51 12.54
N THR A 311 10.52 -7.27 12.13
CA THR A 311 11.45 -6.15 12.33
C THR A 311 10.68 -4.87 12.65
N ILE A 312 11.32 -3.96 13.38
CA ILE A 312 10.82 -2.61 13.60
C ILE A 312 11.48 -1.72 12.54
N GLY A 313 10.67 -1.18 11.64
CA GLY A 313 11.16 -0.37 10.51
C GLY A 313 11.48 1.07 10.89
N GLY A 314 10.89 1.55 11.99
CA GLY A 314 11.07 2.91 12.48
C GLY A 314 10.04 3.24 13.53
N MET A 315 10.15 4.44 14.09
CA MET A 315 9.16 4.97 15.03
C MET A 315 8.96 6.46 14.80
N ILE A 316 7.85 6.99 15.28
CA ILE A 316 7.59 8.42 15.31
C ILE A 316 7.51 8.83 16.78
N ARG A 317 8.29 9.81 17.18
CA ARG A 317 8.32 10.40 18.53
C ARG A 317 8.16 11.90 18.41
N ASN A 318 7.17 12.47 19.10
CA ASN A 318 6.88 13.90 19.05
C ASN A 318 6.66 14.44 17.62
N GLY A 319 6.09 13.63 16.73
CA GLY A 319 5.85 13.99 15.33
C GLY A 319 7.07 13.82 14.39
N GLU A 320 8.24 13.45 14.91
CA GLU A 320 9.45 13.23 14.11
C GLU A 320 9.67 11.73 13.83
N GLY A 321 9.92 11.42 12.56
CA GLY A 321 10.28 10.06 12.12
C GLY A 321 11.72 9.70 12.50
N ILE A 322 11.88 8.60 13.22
CA ILE A 322 13.17 8.08 13.70
C ILE A 322 13.39 6.68 13.14
N LEU A 323 14.51 6.49 12.46
CA LEU A 323 14.98 5.16 12.09
C LEU A 323 15.60 4.50 13.31
N VAL A 324 15.19 3.26 13.58
CA VAL A 324 15.59 2.55 14.80
C VAL A 324 16.80 1.65 14.57
N THR A 325 17.56 1.42 15.63
CA THR A 325 18.63 0.41 15.70
C THR A 325 18.33 -0.55 16.85
N GLY A 326 19.11 -1.63 16.98
CA GLY A 326 19.00 -2.56 18.11
C GLY A 326 19.17 -1.87 19.48
N ASP A 327 19.90 -0.77 19.55
CA ASP A 327 20.13 0.01 20.77
C ASP A 327 19.06 1.07 21.06
N THR A 328 18.03 1.16 20.21
CA THR A 328 16.94 2.11 20.41
C THR A 328 16.02 1.66 21.54
N GLN A 329 15.66 2.60 22.42
CA GLN A 329 14.66 2.41 23.47
C GLN A 329 13.32 3.01 23.03
N ILE A 330 12.29 2.18 22.97
CA ILE A 330 10.90 2.60 22.72
C ILE A 330 10.30 3.12 24.02
N ARG A 331 9.46 4.17 23.94
CA ARG A 331 8.83 4.84 25.09
C ARG A 331 7.32 4.92 24.90
N PRO A 332 6.55 5.04 25.99
CA PRO A 332 5.12 5.35 25.90
C PRO A 332 4.87 6.61 25.06
N GLY A 333 3.83 6.59 24.24
CA GLY A 333 3.48 7.66 23.30
C GLY A 333 4.20 7.60 21.96
N ASP A 334 5.20 6.73 21.76
CA ASP A 334 5.78 6.50 20.44
C ASP A 334 4.77 5.82 19.51
N HIS A 335 4.81 6.13 18.21
CA HIS A 335 4.18 5.34 17.16
C HIS A 335 5.24 4.46 16.52
N VAL A 336 5.09 3.14 16.61
CA VAL A 336 6.09 2.16 16.18
C VAL A 336 5.61 1.44 14.93
N VAL A 337 6.39 1.48 13.86
CA VAL A 337 6.08 0.79 12.60
C VAL A 337 6.77 -0.57 12.59
N VAL A 338 5.98 -1.63 12.59
CA VAL A 338 6.43 -3.02 12.66
C VAL A 338 6.15 -3.71 11.34
N PHE A 339 7.14 -4.43 10.83
CA PHE A 339 7.04 -5.32 9.69
C PHE A 339 7.12 -6.77 10.15
N CYS A 340 6.25 -7.61 9.64
CA CYS A 340 6.28 -9.05 9.94
C CYS A 340 5.77 -9.87 8.77
N LEU A 341 6.14 -11.14 8.72
CA LEU A 341 5.52 -12.09 7.80
C LEU A 341 4.02 -12.19 8.09
N SER A 342 3.22 -12.42 7.04
CA SER A 342 1.77 -12.41 7.12
C SER A 342 1.22 -13.28 8.26
N MET A 343 0.13 -12.81 8.87
CA MET A 343 -0.57 -13.39 10.04
C MET A 343 0.20 -13.34 11.37
N MET A 344 1.35 -12.65 11.45
CA MET A 344 2.09 -12.53 12.71
C MET A 344 1.72 -11.31 13.55
N ILE A 345 0.98 -10.34 13.01
CA ILE A 345 0.64 -9.08 13.71
C ILE A 345 0.00 -9.35 15.08
N LYS A 346 -0.92 -10.31 15.20
CA LYS A 346 -1.52 -10.69 16.51
C LYS A 346 -0.53 -11.18 17.56
N LYS A 347 0.61 -11.75 17.14
CA LYS A 347 1.67 -12.14 18.08
C LYS A 347 2.46 -10.92 18.54
N ILE A 348 2.61 -9.94 17.66
CA ILE A 348 3.33 -8.69 17.93
C ILE A 348 2.49 -7.76 18.82
N GLU A 349 1.18 -7.71 18.60
CA GLU A 349 0.23 -6.93 19.41
C GLU A 349 0.44 -7.11 20.91
N LYS A 350 0.81 -8.33 21.37
CA LYS A 350 1.08 -8.64 22.76
C LYS A 350 2.27 -7.86 23.39
N PHE A 351 3.11 -7.25 22.57
CA PHE A 351 4.19 -6.39 23.05
C PHE A 351 3.72 -4.96 23.32
N PHE A 352 2.56 -4.60 22.76
CA PHE A 352 1.94 -3.28 22.88
C PHE A 352 0.77 -3.24 23.88
N ASN A 353 0.51 -4.38 24.56
CA ASN A 353 -0.50 -4.52 25.59
C ASN A 353 0.18 -4.70 26.97
#